data_a07ccc6102eb1c07416e38ca2828462b
#
_entry.id   a07ccc6102eb1c07416e38ca2828462b
#
_cell.length_a   1.000
_cell.length_b   1.000
_cell.length_c   1.000
_cell.angle_alpha   90.00
_cell.angle_beta   90.00
_cell.angle_gamma   90.00
#
_symmetry.space_group_name_H-M   'P 1'
#
loop_
_entity.id
_entity.type
_entity.pdbx_description
1 polymer ?
#
loop_
_entity_poly.entity_id
_entity_poly.type
_entity_poly.pdbx_seq_one_letter_code
_entity_poly.pdbx_strand_id
1 'polypeptide(L)'
;MKLLQVMAGARYGGAEEFFVRLALAFERANVDQRVAVRGHPFRKKQLSSGGVRTDTFAFRRWLDVRTNFGLRNIIRDWRPDIVLTWMSRASRACPKPKLGRDFVHVGRLGGYYKLKYFRGCDHLIGNTPGMVDYVCGLGWPAECAHYLPNFVSERRAPPLDRKILNTPGDAPLLLGLGRLHENKAFDVLLDSMAFLPDHWLWLAGTGPQEAALRSQAVRLGIEKRVRFLGWRDDVAPLFSAANILVCPSRSEPLGNVVLEAWAQHVPVIAAASEGLQQLIDHEVNGLLVPTGDAPALAKSIMGITGARAEALAASGWASYRESYNEGTVVS
;
A
#
# COMPACT_ATOMS: atom_id res chain seq x y z
N MET A 1 2.55 20.35 -19.31
CA MET A 1 3.60 19.61 -18.57
C MET A 1 3.53 18.15 -18.97
N LYS A 2 4.65 17.55 -19.38
CA LYS A 2 4.75 16.15 -19.79
C LYS A 2 5.40 15.32 -18.67
N LEU A 3 4.71 14.28 -18.19
CA LEU A 3 5.18 13.44 -17.09
C LEU A 3 5.51 12.02 -17.56
N LEU A 4 6.78 11.61 -17.51
CA LEU A 4 7.17 10.21 -17.68
C LEU A 4 7.24 9.50 -16.33
N GLN A 5 6.40 8.50 -16.11
CA GLN A 5 6.47 7.65 -14.94
C GLN A 5 7.22 6.34 -15.25
N VAL A 6 8.16 5.93 -14.38
CA VAL A 6 8.97 4.72 -14.58
C VAL A 6 8.86 3.80 -13.39
N MET A 7 8.35 2.55 -13.59
CA MET A 7 8.10 1.59 -12.52
C MET A 7 8.68 0.21 -12.85
N ALA A 8 9.72 -0.18 -12.09
CA ALA A 8 10.39 -1.48 -12.19
C ALA A 8 9.91 -2.51 -11.13
N GLY A 9 8.67 -2.38 -10.69
CA GLY A 9 8.10 -3.08 -9.53
C GLY A 9 7.94 -4.60 -9.68
N ALA A 10 7.54 -5.23 -8.58
CA ALA A 10 7.16 -6.63 -8.50
C ALA A 10 5.78 -6.89 -9.18
N ARG A 11 5.32 -8.14 -9.14
CA ARG A 11 3.98 -8.48 -9.66
C ARG A 11 2.89 -7.83 -8.83
N TYR A 12 3.01 -7.89 -7.51
CA TYR A 12 2.06 -7.37 -6.54
C TYR A 12 2.80 -6.59 -5.45
N GLY A 13 2.16 -5.55 -4.92
CA GLY A 13 2.67 -4.75 -3.80
C GLY A 13 1.95 -3.40 -3.68
N GLY A 14 1.95 -2.82 -2.48
CA GLY A 14 1.25 -1.55 -2.23
C GLY A 14 1.76 -0.37 -3.07
N ALA A 15 3.07 -0.32 -3.34
CA ALA A 15 3.63 0.71 -4.22
C ALA A 15 3.22 0.52 -5.68
N GLU A 16 3.10 -0.73 -6.13
CA GLU A 16 2.68 -1.08 -7.48
C GLU A 16 1.19 -0.78 -7.70
N GLU A 17 0.35 -1.07 -6.74
CA GLU A 17 -1.08 -0.73 -6.78
C GLU A 17 -1.29 0.78 -6.78
N PHE A 18 -0.56 1.48 -5.91
CA PHE A 18 -0.66 2.94 -5.88
C PHE A 18 -0.13 3.59 -7.17
N PHE A 19 0.93 3.07 -7.77
CA PHE A 19 1.40 3.52 -9.09
C PHE A 19 0.29 3.47 -10.16
N VAL A 20 -0.46 2.37 -10.21
CA VAL A 20 -1.57 2.23 -11.17
C VAL A 20 -2.68 3.22 -10.84
N ARG A 21 -3.07 3.36 -9.57
CA ARG A 21 -4.08 4.34 -9.14
C ARG A 21 -3.69 5.75 -9.54
N LEU A 22 -2.46 6.16 -9.25
CA LEU A 22 -1.97 7.51 -9.58
C LEU A 22 -1.91 7.75 -11.09
N ALA A 23 -1.45 6.78 -11.87
CA ALA A 23 -1.42 6.91 -13.32
C ALA A 23 -2.83 7.05 -13.91
N LEU A 24 -3.81 6.29 -13.41
CA LEU A 24 -5.20 6.39 -13.82
C LEU A 24 -5.84 7.72 -13.37
N ALA A 25 -5.49 8.22 -12.20
CA ALA A 25 -5.96 9.51 -11.70
C ALA A 25 -5.41 10.68 -12.56
N PHE A 26 -4.13 10.66 -12.90
CA PHE A 26 -3.54 11.64 -13.81
C PHE A 26 -4.15 11.59 -15.21
N GLU A 27 -4.54 10.41 -15.70
CA GLU A 27 -5.26 10.31 -16.98
C GLU A 27 -6.62 11.00 -16.90
N ARG A 28 -7.38 10.77 -15.82
CA ARG A 28 -8.66 11.47 -15.58
C ARG A 28 -8.50 12.98 -15.44
N ALA A 29 -7.38 13.43 -14.87
CA ALA A 29 -7.03 14.84 -14.74
C ALA A 29 -6.42 15.44 -16.02
N ASN A 30 -6.39 14.71 -17.14
CA ASN A 30 -5.83 15.13 -18.43
C ASN A 30 -4.35 15.56 -18.35
N VAL A 31 -3.57 14.95 -17.47
CA VAL A 31 -2.11 15.14 -17.45
C VAL A 31 -1.49 14.45 -18.67
N ASP A 32 -0.71 15.18 -19.46
CA ASP A 32 0.06 14.59 -20.57
C ASP A 32 1.13 13.64 -20.02
N GLN A 33 0.76 12.37 -19.85
CA GLN A 33 1.60 11.36 -19.24
C GLN A 33 1.94 10.20 -20.17
N ARG A 34 3.07 9.57 -19.86
CA ARG A 34 3.52 8.32 -20.46
C ARG A 34 4.11 7.43 -19.35
N VAL A 35 3.84 6.13 -19.37
CA VAL A 35 4.37 5.24 -18.35
C VAL A 35 5.28 4.17 -18.96
N ALA A 36 6.40 3.90 -18.32
CA ALA A 36 7.35 2.85 -18.65
C ALA A 36 7.41 1.82 -17.52
N VAL A 37 6.88 0.62 -17.75
CA VAL A 37 6.69 -0.38 -16.69
C VAL A 37 7.41 -1.68 -16.99
N ARG A 38 7.76 -2.40 -15.92
CA ARG A 38 8.14 -3.80 -16.07
C ARG A 38 6.93 -4.59 -16.58
N GLY A 39 7.14 -5.37 -17.66
CA GLY A 39 6.10 -6.14 -18.33
C GLY A 39 5.39 -7.13 -17.39
N HIS A 40 4.18 -6.79 -17.01
CA HIS A 40 3.24 -7.61 -16.26
C HIS A 40 1.89 -7.54 -16.96
N PRO A 41 1.32 -8.67 -17.46
CA PRO A 41 0.09 -8.67 -18.26
C PRO A 41 -1.06 -7.94 -17.56
N PHE A 42 -1.27 -8.22 -16.27
CA PHE A 42 -2.34 -7.62 -15.48
C PHE A 42 -2.21 -6.08 -15.37
N ARG A 43 -1.03 -5.59 -14.94
CA ARG A 43 -0.77 -4.14 -14.82
C ARG A 43 -0.88 -3.43 -16.17
N LYS A 44 -0.34 -4.04 -17.23
CA LYS A 44 -0.45 -3.50 -18.58
C LYS A 44 -1.91 -3.36 -18.99
N LYS A 45 -2.74 -4.39 -18.73
CA LYS A 45 -4.17 -4.37 -19.03
C LYS A 45 -4.87 -3.25 -18.26
N GLN A 46 -4.64 -3.11 -16.96
CA GLN A 46 -5.25 -2.03 -16.14
C GLN A 46 -4.91 -0.63 -16.70
N LEU A 47 -3.65 -0.35 -16.97
CA LEU A 47 -3.20 0.93 -17.49
C LEU A 47 -3.77 1.21 -18.89
N SER A 48 -3.68 0.24 -19.81
CA SER A 48 -4.16 0.42 -21.18
C SER A 48 -5.69 0.53 -21.27
N SER A 49 -6.43 -0.22 -20.44
CA SER A 49 -7.90 -0.10 -20.36
C SER A 49 -8.34 1.27 -19.81
N GLY A 50 -7.50 1.93 -19.01
CA GLY A 50 -7.73 3.28 -18.51
C GLY A 50 -7.18 4.39 -19.39
N GLY A 51 -6.75 4.10 -20.63
CA GLY A 51 -6.26 5.10 -21.61
C GLY A 51 -4.79 5.47 -21.47
N VAL A 52 -4.07 4.98 -20.44
CA VAL A 52 -2.70 5.38 -20.15
C VAL A 52 -1.72 4.84 -21.19
N ARG A 53 -0.97 5.72 -21.85
CA ARG A 53 0.09 5.34 -22.81
C ARG A 53 1.21 4.59 -22.11
N THR A 54 1.35 3.29 -22.40
CA THR A 54 2.18 2.36 -21.64
C THR A 54 3.25 1.69 -22.51
N ASP A 55 4.52 1.85 -22.13
CA ASP A 55 5.67 1.12 -22.67
C ASP A 55 6.10 0.02 -21.70
N THR A 56 6.56 -1.10 -22.22
CA THR A 56 7.01 -2.24 -21.40
C THR A 56 8.46 -2.56 -21.62
N PHE A 57 9.19 -2.73 -20.51
CA PHE A 57 10.62 -3.06 -20.49
C PHE A 57 10.89 -4.24 -19.55
N ALA A 58 12.06 -4.87 -19.70
CA ALA A 58 12.40 -6.04 -18.89
C ALA A 58 12.82 -5.69 -17.46
N PHE A 59 13.45 -4.54 -17.24
CA PHE A 59 14.03 -4.10 -15.96
C PHE A 59 14.84 -5.20 -15.28
N ARG A 60 15.77 -5.83 -16.04
CA ARG A 60 16.63 -6.90 -15.54
C ARG A 60 17.60 -6.37 -14.50
N ARG A 61 18.08 -7.27 -13.66
CA ARG A 61 18.95 -6.89 -12.51
C ARG A 61 20.37 -6.52 -12.94
N TRP A 62 20.89 -7.09 -14.03
CA TRP A 62 22.24 -6.94 -14.54
C TRP A 62 22.19 -6.65 -16.05
N LEU A 63 23.04 -5.69 -16.51
CA LEU A 63 23.27 -5.36 -17.92
C LEU A 63 22.00 -5.19 -18.76
N ASP A 64 21.01 -4.47 -18.24
CA ASP A 64 19.77 -4.20 -18.99
C ASP A 64 19.94 -2.99 -19.94
N VAL A 65 20.79 -3.19 -20.94
CA VAL A 65 21.07 -2.19 -21.98
C VAL A 65 19.79 -1.80 -22.74
N ARG A 66 18.90 -2.77 -22.97
CA ARG A 66 17.65 -2.53 -23.73
C ARG A 66 16.71 -1.60 -22.99
N THR A 67 16.50 -1.79 -21.70
CA THR A 67 15.67 -0.88 -20.88
C THR A 67 16.30 0.52 -20.85
N ASN A 68 17.61 0.62 -20.61
CA ASN A 68 18.29 1.92 -20.57
C ASN A 68 18.22 2.66 -21.90
N PHE A 69 18.43 1.95 -23.02
CA PHE A 69 18.32 2.53 -24.37
C PHE A 69 16.87 2.94 -24.69
N GLY A 70 15.90 2.10 -24.34
CA GLY A 70 14.48 2.41 -24.52
C GLY A 70 14.04 3.65 -23.74
N LEU A 71 14.45 3.77 -22.46
CA LEU A 71 14.16 4.97 -21.66
C LEU A 71 14.83 6.23 -22.26
N ARG A 72 16.07 6.12 -22.73
CA ARG A 72 16.76 7.23 -23.40
C ARG A 72 16.01 7.68 -24.66
N ASN A 73 15.53 6.74 -25.47
CA ASN A 73 14.75 7.06 -26.67
C ASN A 73 13.44 7.77 -26.32
N ILE A 74 12.69 7.26 -25.30
CA ILE A 74 11.48 7.94 -24.85
C ILE A 74 11.78 9.36 -24.40
N ILE A 75 12.80 9.58 -23.58
CA ILE A 75 13.18 10.91 -23.08
C ILE A 75 13.59 11.83 -24.22
N ARG A 76 14.40 11.34 -25.17
CA ARG A 76 14.85 12.13 -26.33
C ARG A 76 13.70 12.53 -27.26
N ASP A 77 12.80 11.57 -27.56
CA ASP A 77 11.80 11.75 -28.62
C ASP A 77 10.52 12.44 -28.08
N TRP A 78 10.15 12.14 -26.82
CA TRP A 78 8.95 12.71 -26.22
C TRP A 78 9.20 13.96 -25.36
N ARG A 79 10.44 14.18 -24.89
CA ARG A 79 10.89 15.31 -24.09
C ARG A 79 9.99 15.59 -22.89
N PRO A 80 9.96 14.70 -21.89
CA PRO A 80 9.20 14.94 -20.66
C PRO A 80 9.80 16.10 -19.87
N ASP A 81 8.96 16.91 -19.21
CA ASP A 81 9.39 17.93 -18.27
C ASP A 81 9.83 17.29 -16.95
N ILE A 82 9.12 16.23 -16.54
CA ILE A 82 9.39 15.48 -15.30
C ILE A 82 9.50 13.99 -15.62
N VAL A 83 10.53 13.34 -15.01
CA VAL A 83 10.65 11.88 -14.97
C VAL A 83 10.48 11.42 -13.52
N LEU A 84 9.31 10.85 -13.20
CA LEU A 84 9.01 10.28 -11.89
C LEU A 84 9.36 8.81 -11.85
N THR A 85 10.38 8.46 -11.08
CA THR A 85 10.82 7.07 -10.93
C THR A 85 10.36 6.48 -9.60
N TRP A 86 9.83 5.26 -9.66
CA TRP A 86 9.27 4.57 -8.51
C TRP A 86 10.25 3.56 -7.93
N MET A 87 10.61 3.75 -6.66
CA MET A 87 11.53 2.90 -5.91
C MET A 87 12.95 2.85 -6.51
N SER A 88 13.88 2.22 -5.81
CA SER A 88 15.31 2.25 -6.10
C SER A 88 15.71 1.69 -7.48
N ARG A 89 14.98 0.68 -7.99
CA ARG A 89 15.35 0.04 -9.27
C ARG A 89 15.06 0.94 -10.47
N ALA A 90 13.91 1.60 -10.48
CA ALA A 90 13.55 2.53 -11.55
C ALA A 90 14.45 3.77 -11.51
N SER A 91 14.73 4.32 -10.31
CA SER A 91 15.61 5.48 -10.14
C SER A 91 17.04 5.21 -10.65
N ARG A 92 17.55 4.01 -10.40
CA ARG A 92 18.87 3.60 -10.94
C ARG A 92 18.87 3.36 -12.46
N ALA A 93 17.75 2.95 -13.03
CA ALA A 93 17.62 2.69 -14.46
C ALA A 93 17.38 3.98 -15.27
N CYS A 94 16.97 5.06 -14.63
CA CYS A 94 16.80 6.36 -15.28
C CYS A 94 18.15 6.84 -15.84
N PRO A 95 18.20 7.22 -17.12
CA PRO A 95 19.43 7.77 -17.71
C PRO A 95 19.88 9.02 -16.95
N LYS A 96 21.16 9.09 -16.64
CA LYS A 96 21.73 10.31 -16.07
C LYS A 96 21.58 11.44 -17.07
N PRO A 97 21.10 12.61 -16.66
CA PRO A 97 21.06 13.76 -17.52
C PRO A 97 22.47 14.14 -17.97
N LYS A 98 22.63 14.50 -19.22
CA LYS A 98 23.84 15.20 -19.68
C LYS A 98 23.81 16.64 -19.17
N LEU A 99 24.96 17.32 -19.11
CA LEU A 99 25.02 18.76 -18.90
C LEU A 99 24.08 19.45 -19.89
N GLY A 100 23.09 20.23 -19.39
CA GLY A 100 22.02 20.82 -20.20
C GLY A 100 20.73 19.98 -20.11
N ARG A 101 20.23 19.73 -18.90
CA ARG A 101 19.04 18.91 -18.62
C ARG A 101 17.80 19.40 -19.32
N ASP A 102 17.09 18.45 -19.94
CA ASP A 102 15.78 18.68 -20.50
C ASP A 102 14.65 18.25 -19.57
N PHE A 103 14.89 17.73 -18.34
CA PHE A 103 13.85 17.26 -17.42
C PHE A 103 14.29 17.27 -15.93
N VAL A 104 13.32 17.36 -15.04
CA VAL A 104 13.52 17.16 -13.57
C VAL A 104 13.33 15.69 -13.23
N HIS A 105 14.32 15.08 -12.56
CA HIS A 105 14.24 13.69 -12.12
C HIS A 105 13.73 13.59 -10.67
N VAL A 106 12.54 13.07 -10.50
CA VAL A 106 11.91 12.88 -9.18
C VAL A 106 11.91 11.40 -8.81
N GLY A 107 12.39 11.07 -7.62
CA GLY A 107 12.37 9.71 -7.09
C GLY A 107 11.28 9.53 -6.04
N ARG A 108 10.30 8.64 -6.26
CA ARG A 108 9.31 8.28 -5.23
C ARG A 108 9.76 7.06 -4.45
N LEU A 109 9.83 7.23 -3.12
CA LEU A 109 10.18 6.14 -2.22
C LEU A 109 8.92 5.30 -1.91
N GLY A 110 9.11 3.99 -1.78
CA GLY A 110 8.09 3.05 -1.30
C GLY A 110 8.48 2.42 0.04
N GLY A 111 9.47 3.00 0.73
CA GLY A 111 10.01 2.53 2.00
C GLY A 111 11.34 3.23 2.32
N TYR A 112 11.95 2.87 3.44
CA TYR A 112 13.22 3.43 3.92
C TYR A 112 14.41 2.87 3.14
N TYR A 113 14.73 3.46 2.00
CA TYR A 113 15.81 3.02 1.12
C TYR A 113 17.12 3.76 1.38
N LYS A 114 18.26 3.11 1.05
CA LYS A 114 19.58 3.77 1.04
C LYS A 114 19.64 4.83 -0.06
N LEU A 115 20.01 6.06 0.28
CA LEU A 115 20.07 7.22 -0.64
C LEU A 115 20.98 7.00 -1.87
N LYS A 116 21.99 6.11 -1.77
CA LYS A 116 22.88 5.81 -2.91
C LYS A 116 22.14 5.38 -4.19
N TYR A 117 20.90 4.91 -4.07
CA TYR A 117 20.09 4.50 -5.22
C TYR A 117 19.37 5.66 -5.91
N PHE A 118 19.33 6.83 -5.26
CA PHE A 118 18.62 8.02 -5.72
C PHE A 118 19.55 9.20 -6.06
N ARG A 119 20.88 9.00 -6.07
CA ARG A 119 21.88 10.05 -6.36
C ARG A 119 21.69 10.75 -7.71
N GLY A 120 20.91 10.18 -8.60
CA GLY A 120 20.57 10.78 -9.90
C GLY A 120 19.27 11.58 -9.90
N CYS A 121 18.53 11.60 -8.79
CA CYS A 121 17.32 12.38 -8.65
C CYS A 121 17.63 13.82 -8.21
N ASP A 122 16.77 14.75 -8.62
CA ASP A 122 16.79 16.14 -8.16
C ASP A 122 15.93 16.30 -6.91
N HIS A 123 14.77 15.62 -6.91
CA HIS A 123 13.82 15.63 -5.81
C HIS A 123 13.45 14.23 -5.39
N LEU A 124 13.07 14.09 -4.11
CA LEU A 124 12.51 12.84 -3.56
C LEU A 124 11.12 13.08 -3.03
N ILE A 125 10.25 12.08 -3.19
CA ILE A 125 8.92 12.05 -2.61
C ILE A 125 8.82 10.88 -1.62
N GLY A 126 8.54 11.19 -0.35
CA GLY A 126 8.11 10.24 0.67
C GLY A 126 6.59 10.15 0.72
N ASN A 127 6.04 8.99 1.05
CA ASN A 127 4.60 8.82 1.25
C ASN A 127 4.16 8.94 2.71
N THR A 128 5.10 9.22 3.61
CA THR A 128 4.86 9.64 5.00
C THR A 128 5.79 10.79 5.37
N PRO A 129 5.42 11.66 6.33
CA PRO A 129 6.33 12.69 6.87
C PRO A 129 7.65 12.10 7.39
N GLY A 130 7.60 11.00 8.15
CA GLY A 130 8.81 10.35 8.66
C GLY A 130 9.73 9.80 7.58
N MET A 131 9.22 9.55 6.37
CA MET A 131 10.07 9.17 5.24
C MET A 131 10.82 10.38 4.67
N VAL A 132 10.21 11.56 4.71
CA VAL A 132 10.86 12.85 4.38
C VAL A 132 11.94 13.15 5.42
N ASP A 133 11.60 13.06 6.71
CA ASP A 133 12.55 13.26 7.81
C ASP A 133 13.75 12.31 7.71
N TYR A 134 13.49 11.04 7.36
CA TYR A 134 14.53 10.03 7.16
C TYR A 134 15.53 10.43 6.06
N VAL A 135 15.08 10.86 4.89
CA VAL A 135 15.99 11.24 3.80
C VAL A 135 16.72 12.53 4.12
N CYS A 136 16.08 13.50 4.77
CA CYS A 136 16.73 14.73 5.26
C CYS A 136 17.80 14.41 6.32
N GLY A 137 17.50 13.52 7.26
CA GLY A 137 18.45 13.04 8.27
C GLY A 137 19.65 12.29 7.69
N LEU A 138 19.55 11.77 6.47
CA LEU A 138 20.66 11.19 5.72
C LEU A 138 21.41 12.22 4.83
N GLY A 139 21.08 13.51 4.96
CA GLY A 139 21.75 14.60 4.24
C GLY A 139 21.11 14.96 2.89
N TRP A 140 19.87 14.54 2.59
CA TRP A 140 19.16 15.05 1.42
C TRP A 140 18.65 16.48 1.70
N PRO A 141 18.79 17.45 0.75
CA PRO A 141 18.31 18.80 0.96
C PRO A 141 16.80 18.86 1.25
N ALA A 142 16.40 19.55 2.30
CA ALA A 142 14.99 19.58 2.74
C ALA A 142 14.06 20.19 1.67
N GLU A 143 14.54 21.20 0.94
CA GLU A 143 13.83 21.83 -0.18
C GLU A 143 13.62 20.91 -1.39
N CYS A 144 14.36 19.80 -1.44
CA CYS A 144 14.26 18.76 -2.47
C CYS A 144 13.58 17.47 -1.96
N ALA A 145 13.05 17.46 -0.74
CA ALA A 145 12.33 16.35 -0.15
C ALA A 145 10.85 16.72 0.05
N HIS A 146 9.93 15.95 -0.53
CA HIS A 146 8.51 16.30 -0.55
C HIS A 146 7.67 15.19 0.06
N TYR A 147 6.60 15.55 0.75
CA TYR A 147 5.57 14.65 1.19
C TYR A 147 4.43 14.60 0.18
N LEU A 148 4.08 13.41 -0.27
CA LEU A 148 2.88 13.16 -1.06
C LEU A 148 2.29 11.82 -0.62
N PRO A 149 1.16 11.81 0.12
CA PRO A 149 0.54 10.59 0.60
C PRO A 149 0.06 9.69 -0.54
N ASN A 150 -0.27 8.45 -0.21
CA ASN A 150 -1.08 7.62 -1.07
C ASN A 150 -2.55 7.97 -0.87
N PHE A 151 -3.35 7.73 -1.90
CA PHE A 151 -4.81 7.77 -1.81
C PHE A 151 -5.39 6.40 -2.19
N VAL A 152 -6.63 6.16 -1.79
CA VAL A 152 -7.40 4.97 -2.16
C VAL A 152 -8.76 5.39 -2.73
N SER A 153 -9.47 4.44 -3.34
CA SER A 153 -10.80 4.74 -3.93
C SER A 153 -11.86 4.94 -2.84
N GLU A 154 -12.66 5.98 -2.98
CA GLU A 154 -13.85 6.21 -2.14
C GLU A 154 -15.01 5.26 -2.46
N ARG A 155 -14.92 4.52 -3.56
CA ARG A 155 -16.03 3.68 -4.01
C ARG A 155 -16.33 2.59 -3.00
N ARG A 156 -17.45 2.76 -2.30
CA ARG A 156 -17.99 1.72 -1.42
C ARG A 156 -18.52 0.56 -2.25
N ALA A 157 -18.31 -0.64 -1.76
CA ALA A 157 -18.83 -1.85 -2.36
C ALA A 157 -19.87 -2.48 -1.41
N PRO A 158 -20.90 -3.17 -1.93
CA PRO A 158 -21.76 -3.99 -1.10
C PRO A 158 -20.90 -5.07 -0.41
N PRO A 159 -21.27 -5.47 0.83
CA PRO A 159 -20.53 -6.49 1.56
C PRO A 159 -20.58 -7.83 0.82
N LEU A 160 -19.46 -8.55 0.84
CA LEU A 160 -19.45 -9.94 0.39
C LEU A 160 -20.35 -10.78 1.30
N ASP A 161 -21.21 -11.61 0.70
CA ASP A 161 -21.99 -12.55 1.50
C ASP A 161 -21.08 -13.53 2.25
N ARG A 162 -21.11 -13.45 3.57
CA ARG A 162 -20.27 -14.26 4.47
C ARG A 162 -20.50 -15.76 4.30
N LYS A 163 -21.68 -16.18 3.85
CA LYS A 163 -22.02 -17.59 3.58
C LYS A 163 -21.16 -18.19 2.48
N ILE A 164 -20.76 -17.40 1.48
CA ILE A 164 -19.88 -17.86 0.40
C ILE A 164 -18.53 -18.38 0.95
N LEU A 165 -18.10 -17.83 2.08
CA LEU A 165 -16.86 -18.22 2.77
C LEU A 165 -17.14 -19.05 4.04
N ASN A 166 -18.31 -19.69 4.14
CA ASN A 166 -18.71 -20.49 5.30
C ASN A 166 -18.45 -19.77 6.62
N THR A 167 -18.85 -18.49 6.70
CA THR A 167 -18.74 -17.65 7.89
C THR A 167 -20.15 -17.27 8.37
N PRO A 168 -20.51 -17.47 9.64
CA PRO A 168 -21.81 -17.07 10.16
C PRO A 168 -22.06 -15.57 9.98
N GLY A 169 -23.30 -15.20 9.67
CA GLY A 169 -23.66 -13.81 9.36
C GLY A 169 -23.56 -12.86 10.55
N ASP A 170 -23.82 -13.38 11.75
CA ASP A 170 -23.83 -12.67 13.04
C ASP A 170 -22.50 -12.70 13.79
N ALA A 171 -21.55 -13.56 13.37
CA ALA A 171 -20.27 -13.67 14.03
C ALA A 171 -19.42 -12.40 13.88
N PRO A 172 -18.73 -11.93 14.93
CA PRO A 172 -17.73 -10.87 14.80
C PRO A 172 -16.64 -11.27 13.81
N LEU A 173 -16.47 -10.49 12.74
CA LEU A 173 -15.53 -10.80 11.65
C LEU A 173 -14.36 -9.82 11.61
N LEU A 174 -13.16 -10.38 11.76
CA LEU A 174 -11.90 -9.68 11.59
C LEU A 174 -11.40 -9.85 10.15
N LEU A 175 -10.80 -8.79 9.60
CA LEU A 175 -10.11 -8.83 8.32
C LEU A 175 -8.62 -8.57 8.53
N GLY A 176 -7.77 -9.50 8.07
CA GLY A 176 -6.35 -9.28 7.86
C GLY A 176 -6.07 -9.25 6.37
N LEU A 177 -5.39 -8.21 5.86
CA LEU A 177 -5.13 -8.07 4.43
C LEU A 177 -3.68 -7.67 4.16
N GLY A 178 -3.01 -8.44 3.30
CA GLY A 178 -1.66 -8.15 2.87
C GLY A 178 -0.86 -9.38 2.49
N ARG A 179 0.41 -9.16 2.10
CA ARG A 179 1.30 -10.26 1.78
C ARG A 179 1.56 -11.14 3.01
N LEU A 180 1.42 -12.45 2.88
CA LEU A 180 1.72 -13.39 3.97
C LEU A 180 3.24 -13.51 4.16
N HIS A 181 3.80 -12.55 4.91
CA HIS A 181 5.23 -12.34 5.14
C HIS A 181 5.47 -11.94 6.60
N GLU A 182 6.63 -12.21 7.13
CA GLU A 182 7.02 -11.93 8.53
C GLU A 182 6.71 -10.49 8.97
N ASN A 183 6.98 -9.51 8.10
CA ASN A 183 6.72 -8.09 8.40
C ASN A 183 5.23 -7.81 8.67
N LYS A 184 4.31 -8.61 8.12
CA LYS A 184 2.87 -8.43 8.30
C LYS A 184 2.34 -9.04 9.60
N ALA A 185 3.13 -9.87 10.25
CA ALA A 185 2.86 -10.43 11.58
C ALA A 185 1.47 -11.10 11.74
N PHE A 186 1.00 -11.79 10.70
CA PHE A 186 -0.24 -12.54 10.79
C PHE A 186 -0.17 -13.74 11.75
N ASP A 187 1.04 -14.18 12.12
CA ASP A 187 1.30 -15.08 13.22
C ASP A 187 0.79 -14.52 14.55
N VAL A 188 1.04 -13.25 14.85
CA VAL A 188 0.54 -12.58 16.06
C VAL A 188 -0.99 -12.45 16.02
N LEU A 189 -1.58 -12.19 14.86
CA LEU A 189 -3.03 -12.17 14.72
C LEU A 189 -3.65 -13.54 14.97
N LEU A 190 -3.04 -14.62 14.48
CA LEU A 190 -3.51 -15.97 14.76
C LEU A 190 -3.37 -16.32 16.25
N ASP A 191 -2.27 -15.94 16.90
CA ASP A 191 -2.11 -16.12 18.35
C ASP A 191 -3.20 -15.36 19.13
N SER A 192 -3.56 -14.15 18.70
CA SER A 192 -4.64 -13.39 19.34
C SER A 192 -6.02 -14.05 19.21
N MET A 193 -6.26 -14.80 18.11
CA MET A 193 -7.52 -15.54 17.89
C MET A 193 -7.76 -16.65 18.93
N ALA A 194 -6.73 -17.14 19.60
CA ALA A 194 -6.88 -18.11 20.68
C ALA A 194 -7.63 -17.52 21.89
N PHE A 195 -7.57 -16.19 22.09
CA PHE A 195 -8.29 -15.45 23.14
C PHE A 195 -9.67 -14.96 22.70
N LEU A 196 -10.08 -15.23 21.45
CA LEU A 196 -11.26 -14.68 20.79
C LEU A 196 -12.18 -15.83 20.31
N PRO A 197 -12.87 -16.57 21.21
CA PRO A 197 -13.58 -17.80 20.83
C PRO A 197 -14.72 -17.59 19.82
N ASP A 198 -15.38 -16.43 19.83
CA ASP A 198 -16.53 -16.15 19.00
C ASP A 198 -16.18 -15.43 17.66
N HIS A 199 -14.92 -14.96 17.54
CA HIS A 199 -14.50 -14.20 16.38
C HIS A 199 -14.09 -15.10 15.22
N TRP A 200 -14.36 -14.62 14.02
CA TRP A 200 -13.91 -15.20 12.75
C TRP A 200 -12.87 -14.30 12.11
N LEU A 201 -11.96 -14.90 11.38
CA LEU A 201 -10.89 -14.18 10.68
C LEU A 201 -10.91 -14.50 9.18
N TRP A 202 -10.98 -13.49 8.36
CA TRP A 202 -10.64 -13.56 6.96
C TRP A 202 -9.22 -13.03 6.76
N LEU A 203 -8.34 -13.86 6.17
CA LEU A 203 -6.97 -13.52 5.90
C LEU A 203 -6.74 -13.52 4.38
N ALA A 204 -6.72 -12.32 3.78
CA ALA A 204 -6.59 -12.13 2.34
C ALA A 204 -5.15 -11.76 1.95
N GLY A 205 -4.60 -12.52 1.03
CA GLY A 205 -3.26 -12.37 0.51
C GLY A 205 -2.56 -13.70 0.29
N THR A 206 -1.36 -13.62 -0.30
CA THR A 206 -0.48 -14.78 -0.54
C THR A 206 0.94 -14.44 -0.10
N GLY A 207 1.75 -15.44 0.18
CA GLY A 207 3.16 -15.20 0.53
C GLY A 207 3.85 -16.43 1.11
N PRO A 208 5.16 -16.29 1.40
CA PRO A 208 6.00 -17.42 1.82
C PRO A 208 5.59 -18.00 3.19
N GLN A 209 4.85 -17.23 4.01
CA GLN A 209 4.42 -17.68 5.35
C GLN A 209 3.10 -18.48 5.33
N GLU A 210 2.44 -18.64 4.18
CA GLU A 210 1.09 -19.24 4.14
C GLU A 210 1.04 -20.64 4.77
N ALA A 211 1.97 -21.53 4.44
CA ALA A 211 2.00 -22.87 5.01
C ALA A 211 2.22 -22.86 6.53
N ALA A 212 3.12 -21.99 7.02
CA ALA A 212 3.39 -21.85 8.45
C ALA A 212 2.17 -21.32 9.21
N LEU A 213 1.48 -20.31 8.65
CA LEU A 213 0.27 -19.73 9.25
C LEU A 213 -0.89 -20.74 9.29
N ARG A 214 -1.08 -21.54 8.24
CA ARG A 214 -2.08 -22.62 8.25
C ARG A 214 -1.78 -23.68 9.32
N SER A 215 -0.51 -24.09 9.46
CA SER A 215 -0.08 -25.02 10.51
C SER A 215 -0.27 -24.43 11.91
N GLN A 216 -0.04 -23.13 12.08
CA GLN A 216 -0.28 -22.42 13.34
C GLN A 216 -1.79 -22.40 13.69
N ALA A 217 -2.67 -22.13 12.73
CA ALA A 217 -4.10 -22.15 12.96
C ALA A 217 -4.59 -23.52 13.45
N VAL A 218 -4.06 -24.60 12.88
CA VAL A 218 -4.35 -25.98 13.34
C VAL A 218 -3.85 -26.21 14.77
N ARG A 219 -2.59 -25.84 15.08
CA ARG A 219 -2.04 -26.00 16.44
C ARG A 219 -2.82 -25.23 17.50
N LEU A 220 -3.37 -24.09 17.14
CA LEU A 220 -4.19 -23.26 18.03
C LEU A 220 -5.67 -23.72 18.09
N GLY A 221 -6.08 -24.70 17.29
CA GLY A 221 -7.46 -25.18 17.22
C GLY A 221 -8.46 -24.15 16.65
N ILE A 222 -7.98 -23.20 15.85
CA ILE A 222 -8.79 -22.10 15.29
C ILE A 222 -9.06 -22.24 13.79
N GLU A 223 -8.62 -23.33 13.14
CA GLU A 223 -8.69 -23.53 11.69
C GLU A 223 -10.12 -23.44 11.14
N LYS A 224 -11.12 -23.81 11.96
CA LYS A 224 -12.55 -23.72 11.58
C LYS A 224 -13.07 -22.29 11.53
N ARG A 225 -12.41 -21.34 12.16
CA ARG A 225 -12.78 -19.92 12.25
C ARG A 225 -11.89 -19.00 11.44
N VAL A 226 -10.85 -19.53 10.75
CA VAL A 226 -9.94 -18.77 9.90
C VAL A 226 -10.16 -19.13 8.43
N ARG A 227 -10.33 -18.12 7.57
CA ARG A 227 -10.46 -18.28 6.12
C ARG A 227 -9.26 -17.66 5.42
N PHE A 228 -8.42 -18.47 4.83
CA PHE A 228 -7.33 -18.03 3.96
C PHE A 228 -7.88 -17.83 2.55
N LEU A 229 -8.00 -16.57 2.11
CA LEU A 229 -8.70 -16.20 0.87
C LEU A 229 -7.80 -16.17 -0.36
N GLY A 230 -6.48 -16.32 -0.17
CA GLY A 230 -5.52 -16.11 -1.26
C GLY A 230 -5.48 -14.66 -1.73
N TRP A 231 -4.95 -14.43 -2.91
CA TRP A 231 -4.95 -13.10 -3.52
C TRP A 231 -6.37 -12.69 -3.95
N ARG A 232 -6.74 -11.44 -3.64
CA ARG A 232 -8.05 -10.87 -3.98
C ARG A 232 -7.88 -9.53 -4.69
N ASP A 233 -8.61 -9.35 -5.79
CA ASP A 233 -8.68 -8.08 -6.53
C ASP A 233 -9.87 -7.23 -6.05
N ASP A 234 -10.87 -7.86 -5.46
CA ASP A 234 -12.11 -7.30 -4.93
C ASP A 234 -12.04 -7.08 -3.41
N VAL A 235 -11.12 -6.25 -2.96
CA VAL A 235 -10.90 -6.02 -1.52
C VAL A 235 -12.01 -5.20 -0.86
N ALA A 236 -12.65 -4.27 -1.58
CA ALA A 236 -13.69 -3.41 -1.02
C ALA A 236 -14.89 -4.19 -0.46
N PRO A 237 -15.44 -5.23 -1.13
CA PRO A 237 -16.46 -6.10 -0.55
C PRO A 237 -16.04 -6.85 0.72
N LEU A 238 -14.74 -7.17 0.87
CA LEU A 238 -14.19 -7.80 2.08
C LEU A 238 -14.21 -6.82 3.25
N PHE A 239 -13.76 -5.59 3.03
CA PHE A 239 -13.84 -4.54 4.05
C PHE A 239 -15.29 -4.30 4.48
N SER A 240 -16.20 -4.12 3.52
CA SER A 240 -17.62 -3.86 3.81
C SER A 240 -18.30 -5.02 4.55
N ALA A 241 -17.79 -6.25 4.44
CA ALA A 241 -18.28 -7.40 5.19
C ALA A 241 -17.64 -7.53 6.58
N ALA A 242 -16.49 -6.93 6.83
CA ALA A 242 -15.74 -7.06 8.08
C ALA A 242 -16.24 -6.10 9.15
N ASN A 243 -16.13 -6.49 10.43
CA ASN A 243 -16.40 -5.60 11.55
C ASN A 243 -15.18 -4.78 11.95
N ILE A 244 -13.97 -5.33 11.80
CA ILE A 244 -12.72 -4.68 12.19
C ILE A 244 -11.62 -5.07 11.19
N LEU A 245 -10.84 -4.09 10.72
CA LEU A 245 -9.54 -4.36 10.11
C LEU A 245 -8.49 -4.52 11.20
N VAL A 246 -7.71 -5.59 11.14
CA VAL A 246 -6.54 -5.78 11.99
C VAL A 246 -5.26 -5.75 11.16
N CYS A 247 -4.37 -4.79 11.46
CA CYS A 247 -3.07 -4.61 10.81
C CYS A 247 -1.93 -4.84 11.82
N PRO A 248 -1.53 -6.09 12.10
CA PRO A 248 -0.58 -6.43 13.17
C PRO A 248 0.89 -6.23 12.78
N SER A 249 1.16 -5.52 11.68
CA SER A 249 2.48 -5.44 11.02
C SER A 249 3.62 -5.03 11.95
N ARG A 250 4.70 -5.81 11.97
CA ARG A 250 5.97 -5.48 12.66
C ARG A 250 6.68 -4.30 12.00
N SER A 251 6.54 -4.19 10.68
CA SER A 251 7.09 -3.08 9.88
C SER A 251 6.14 -2.75 8.74
N GLU A 252 5.67 -1.52 8.72
CA GLU A 252 4.76 -1.00 7.72
C GLU A 252 5.12 0.45 7.41
N PRO A 253 5.62 0.76 6.21
CA PRO A 253 6.04 2.12 5.87
C PRO A 253 4.91 3.16 5.83
N LEU A 254 3.69 2.77 5.44
CA LEU A 254 2.51 3.64 5.41
C LEU A 254 1.26 2.96 5.97
N GLY A 255 0.89 1.78 5.43
CA GLY A 255 -0.36 1.12 5.80
C GLY A 255 -1.53 1.42 4.86
N ASN A 256 -1.37 1.21 3.56
CA ASN A 256 -2.46 1.40 2.57
C ASN A 256 -3.77 0.70 2.98
N VAL A 257 -3.68 -0.47 3.63
CA VAL A 257 -4.85 -1.23 4.08
C VAL A 257 -5.67 -0.47 5.13
N VAL A 258 -5.03 0.41 5.92
CA VAL A 258 -5.70 1.30 6.87
C VAL A 258 -6.51 2.35 6.12
N LEU A 259 -5.93 2.97 5.09
CA LEU A 259 -6.64 3.94 4.23
C LEU A 259 -7.83 3.26 3.53
N GLU A 260 -7.65 2.02 3.07
CA GLU A 260 -8.71 1.23 2.44
C GLU A 260 -9.84 0.89 3.42
N ALA A 261 -9.51 0.57 4.68
CA ALA A 261 -10.51 0.35 5.73
C ALA A 261 -11.27 1.63 6.06
N TRP A 262 -10.58 2.75 6.25
CA TRP A 262 -11.19 4.04 6.51
C TRP A 262 -12.13 4.47 5.37
N ALA A 263 -11.72 4.30 4.10
CA ALA A 263 -12.55 4.57 2.94
C ALA A 263 -13.84 3.72 2.88
N GLN A 264 -13.85 2.55 3.54
CA GLN A 264 -15.01 1.66 3.66
C GLN A 264 -15.75 1.81 5.00
N HIS A 265 -15.38 2.79 5.85
CA HIS A 265 -15.93 3.01 7.19
C HIS A 265 -15.74 1.79 8.13
N VAL A 266 -14.59 1.16 8.07
CA VAL A 266 -14.24 0.02 8.92
C VAL A 266 -13.28 0.48 10.01
N PRO A 267 -13.56 0.23 11.30
CA PRO A 267 -12.66 0.57 12.38
C PRO A 267 -11.38 -0.25 12.30
N VAL A 268 -10.28 0.34 12.72
CA VAL A 268 -8.93 -0.20 12.56
C VAL A 268 -8.26 -0.44 13.91
N ILE A 269 -7.66 -1.62 14.06
CA ILE A 269 -6.65 -1.91 15.09
C ILE A 269 -5.33 -2.21 14.39
N ALA A 270 -4.27 -1.55 14.80
CA ALA A 270 -2.95 -1.73 14.20
C ALA A 270 -1.85 -1.87 15.26
N ALA A 271 -0.79 -2.60 14.92
CA ALA A 271 0.43 -2.59 15.72
C ALA A 271 1.16 -1.25 15.53
N ALA A 272 1.79 -0.75 16.59
CA ALA A 272 2.51 0.52 16.62
C ALA A 272 3.86 0.43 15.87
N SER A 273 3.83 0.14 14.56
CA SER A 273 5.00 0.20 13.68
C SER A 273 5.17 1.60 13.07
N GLU A 274 6.34 1.88 12.49
CA GLU A 274 6.79 3.25 12.16
C GLU A 274 5.77 4.06 11.35
N GLY A 275 5.22 3.51 10.28
CA GLY A 275 4.25 4.22 9.43
C GLY A 275 2.86 4.24 10.03
N LEU A 276 2.47 3.20 10.78
CA LEU A 276 1.13 3.13 11.39
C LEU A 276 0.97 4.12 12.55
N GLN A 277 2.05 4.38 13.32
CA GLN A 277 2.05 5.42 14.35
C GLN A 277 1.96 6.84 13.79
N GLN A 278 2.38 7.07 12.54
CA GLN A 278 2.24 8.36 11.87
C GLN A 278 0.87 8.55 11.22
N LEU A 279 0.15 7.45 10.98
CA LEU A 279 -1.14 7.44 10.31
C LEU A 279 -2.31 7.44 11.29
N ILE A 280 -2.16 6.73 12.42
CA ILE A 280 -3.23 6.47 13.37
C ILE A 280 -3.01 7.29 14.65
N ASP A 281 -3.96 8.15 14.94
CA ASP A 281 -4.12 8.79 16.24
C ASP A 281 -4.88 7.84 17.16
N HIS A 282 -4.13 7.30 18.15
CA HIS A 282 -4.65 6.29 19.07
C HIS A 282 -5.91 6.77 19.79
N GLU A 283 -6.94 5.93 19.82
CA GLU A 283 -8.27 6.20 20.38
C GLU A 283 -9.10 7.26 19.65
N VAL A 284 -8.57 7.89 18.61
CA VAL A 284 -9.30 8.88 17.79
C VAL A 284 -9.80 8.25 16.50
N ASN A 285 -8.89 7.84 15.59
CA ASN A 285 -9.24 7.29 14.29
C ASN A 285 -8.85 5.82 14.11
N GLY A 286 -8.37 5.17 15.19
CA GLY A 286 -8.02 3.77 15.27
C GLY A 286 -7.37 3.42 16.61
N LEU A 287 -7.07 2.15 16.83
CA LEU A 287 -6.35 1.71 18.02
C LEU A 287 -4.95 1.23 17.65
N LEU A 288 -3.96 1.67 18.42
CA LEU A 288 -2.58 1.17 18.35
C LEU A 288 -2.31 0.21 19.53
N VAL A 289 -1.67 -0.91 19.24
CA VAL A 289 -1.22 -1.90 20.24
C VAL A 289 0.29 -2.13 20.09
N PRO A 290 1.00 -2.59 21.13
CA PRO A 290 2.40 -2.94 21.02
C PRO A 290 2.64 -3.98 19.91
N THR A 291 3.75 -3.83 19.18
CA THR A 291 4.14 -4.77 18.11
C THR A 291 4.46 -6.14 18.71
N GLY A 292 3.87 -7.20 18.17
CA GLY A 292 4.13 -8.57 18.60
C GLY A 292 3.34 -9.03 19.84
N ASP A 293 2.47 -8.21 20.39
CA ASP A 293 1.70 -8.48 21.60
C ASP A 293 0.29 -9.00 21.26
N ALA A 294 0.16 -10.33 21.17
CA ALA A 294 -1.11 -10.99 20.86
C ALA A 294 -2.18 -10.83 21.96
N PRO A 295 -1.87 -10.90 23.28
CA PRO A 295 -2.83 -10.57 24.33
C PRO A 295 -3.35 -9.14 24.29
N ALA A 296 -2.48 -8.14 24.08
CA ALA A 296 -2.91 -6.75 23.94
C ALA A 296 -3.79 -6.55 22.71
N LEU A 297 -3.46 -7.21 21.59
CA LEU A 297 -4.26 -7.20 20.37
C LEU A 297 -5.66 -7.78 20.63
N ALA A 298 -5.75 -8.94 21.25
CA ALA A 298 -7.04 -9.57 21.59
C ALA A 298 -7.88 -8.68 22.52
N LYS A 299 -7.27 -8.10 23.56
CA LYS A 299 -7.95 -7.17 24.49
C LYS A 299 -8.52 -5.97 23.74
N SER A 300 -7.76 -5.40 22.81
CA SER A 300 -8.22 -4.25 21.98
C SER A 300 -9.37 -4.65 21.05
N ILE A 301 -9.33 -5.84 20.45
CA ILE A 301 -10.41 -6.37 19.61
C ILE A 301 -11.70 -6.50 20.42
N MET A 302 -11.64 -7.11 21.60
CA MET A 302 -12.81 -7.25 22.49
C MET A 302 -13.37 -5.90 22.95
N GLY A 303 -12.54 -4.88 23.05
CA GLY A 303 -12.92 -3.54 23.48
C GLY A 303 -13.57 -2.68 22.38
N ILE A 304 -13.58 -3.12 21.12
CA ILE A 304 -14.25 -2.41 20.01
C ILE A 304 -15.64 -3.00 19.78
N THR A 305 -16.65 -2.37 20.37
CA THR A 305 -18.06 -2.79 20.19
C THR A 305 -18.98 -1.57 20.09
N GLY A 306 -20.14 -1.74 19.45
CA GLY A 306 -21.21 -0.73 19.41
C GLY A 306 -20.71 0.68 19.06
N ALA A 307 -21.10 1.66 19.87
CA ALA A 307 -20.79 3.07 19.64
C ALA A 307 -19.30 3.39 19.50
N ARG A 308 -18.41 2.64 20.18
CA ARG A 308 -16.96 2.84 20.03
C ARG A 308 -16.47 2.45 18.64
N ALA A 309 -16.98 1.34 18.08
CA ALA A 309 -16.65 0.93 16.72
C ALA A 309 -17.10 1.98 15.70
N GLU A 310 -18.33 2.49 15.85
CA GLU A 310 -18.90 3.53 14.99
C GLU A 310 -18.12 4.83 15.07
N ALA A 311 -17.74 5.28 16.28
CA ALA A 311 -16.94 6.49 16.47
C ALA A 311 -15.57 6.39 15.81
N LEU A 312 -14.83 5.28 16.01
CA LEU A 312 -13.53 5.05 15.38
C LEU A 312 -13.64 5.00 13.85
N ALA A 313 -14.68 4.33 13.32
CA ALA A 313 -14.92 4.26 11.88
C ALA A 313 -15.24 5.64 11.27
N ALA A 314 -16.06 6.44 11.95
CA ALA A 314 -16.43 7.79 11.52
C ALA A 314 -15.20 8.73 11.53
N SER A 315 -14.40 8.70 12.59
CA SER A 315 -13.17 9.50 12.68
C SER A 315 -12.12 9.06 11.66
N GLY A 316 -11.95 7.74 11.44
CA GLY A 316 -11.09 7.22 10.39
C GLY A 316 -11.52 7.68 8.99
N TRP A 317 -12.82 7.66 8.70
CA TRP A 317 -13.38 8.21 7.47
C TRP A 317 -13.13 9.71 7.32
N ALA A 318 -13.27 10.50 8.40
CA ALA A 318 -12.96 11.93 8.37
C ALA A 318 -11.49 12.17 8.01
N SER A 319 -10.54 11.47 8.67
CA SER A 319 -9.11 11.53 8.37
C SER A 319 -8.81 11.15 6.92
N TYR A 320 -9.46 10.11 6.40
CA TYR A 320 -9.33 9.70 5.00
C TYR A 320 -9.79 10.81 4.05
N ARG A 321 -10.97 11.40 4.29
CA ARG A 321 -11.54 12.45 3.44
C ARG A 321 -10.70 13.72 3.43
N GLU A 322 -10.08 14.05 4.54
CA GLU A 322 -9.24 15.24 4.66
C GLU A 322 -7.94 15.11 3.87
N SER A 323 -7.28 13.95 3.94
CA SER A 323 -5.87 13.86 3.52
C SER A 323 -5.55 12.76 2.50
N TYR A 324 -6.42 11.74 2.32
CA TYR A 324 -6.07 10.51 1.59
C TYR A 324 -7.02 10.14 0.46
N ASN A 325 -7.89 11.04 0.05
CA ASN A 325 -8.74 10.87 -1.12
C ASN A 325 -8.03 11.35 -2.40
N GLU A 326 -8.52 10.90 -3.56
CA GLU A 326 -7.92 11.23 -4.85
C GLU A 326 -7.92 12.74 -5.13
N GLY A 327 -9.03 13.43 -4.82
CA GLY A 327 -9.16 14.87 -5.07
C GLY A 327 -8.11 15.69 -4.32
N THR A 328 -7.85 15.36 -3.05
CA THR A 328 -6.85 16.07 -2.23
C THR A 328 -5.41 15.79 -2.68
N VAL A 329 -5.13 14.60 -3.19
CA VAL A 329 -3.74 14.21 -3.53
C VAL A 329 -3.36 14.57 -4.97
N VAL A 330 -4.33 14.69 -5.89
CA VAL A 330 -4.09 14.92 -7.33
C VAL A 330 -4.34 16.38 -7.72
N SER A 331 -5.06 17.17 -6.91
CA SER A 331 -5.22 18.62 -7.09
C SER A 331 -3.91 19.36 -6.82
#